data_f91d7a407f2c93b2c1300e75af2e5571
#
_entry.id   f91d7a407f2c93b2c1300e75af2e5571
#
_cell.length_a   1.000
_cell.length_b   1.000
_cell.length_c   1.000
_cell.angle_alpha   90.00
_cell.angle_beta   90.00
_cell.angle_gamma   90.00
#
_symmetry.space_group_name_H-M   'P 1'
#
loop_
_entity.id
_entity.type
_entity.pdbx_description
1 polymer ?
#
loop_
_entity_poly.entity_id
_entity_poly.type
_entity_poly.pdbx_seq_one_letter_code
_entity_poly.pdbx_strand_id
1 'polypeptide(L)'
;MTHPCHGIGSNLASEISLSLLVITLCNRSVELWHPPDWERDLRILFGACAPSSAKLCARLTLTAADDGSFAIFEDSGPAIEALSRDDALLHLSEIVTRRLAEHVDTGVSLHSGVVGWNGRSVLIPGNSGAGKSSLTAWFVSRGFDYVTDELAVLDGEAIVGFPRSLMLRPGADTAVSQFPRFAEFTMRQAGSALMIQPENPAIARLGDLPCGLIIFPAFKPGVSLAIESISPAKACVRLATCTGNTHNLADGWFAAVNRLVRRVPAVELTYGAFTQLDDVVDTLAKLVLDGGMDGAQARRFLAAFSGSQMKSNAAPIAPVKRHPVPAPTPRRGTPRLTIGMATYDDYDGVYFSLQALRLYHPEIVDESEFIVIDNHPTGACADALKALEHHIPNYRYIPESTRSGTAVKGRVFEEAAGEFVLCMDCHVFVVPGAVARLLRYFSENPATPDLLQGPLLGDNLKSVSTHFRPEWSGGMFGVWDDNGLAADPDAPPFEISIQGMGLFACRQIGRAHV
;
A
#
# COMPACT_ATOMS: atom_id res chain seq x y z
N MET A 1 21.92 -20.01 27.70
CA MET A 1 21.82 -19.02 28.78
C MET A 1 20.39 -19.04 29.27
N THR A 2 20.19 -19.40 30.52
CA THR A 2 18.87 -19.47 31.16
C THR A 2 18.48 -18.09 31.64
N HIS A 3 17.39 -17.51 31.12
CA HIS A 3 16.80 -16.29 31.67
C HIS A 3 15.66 -16.64 32.63
N PRO A 4 15.61 -16.08 33.83
CA PRO A 4 14.51 -16.29 34.75
C PRO A 4 13.32 -15.41 34.36
N CYS A 5 12.15 -16.00 34.14
CA CYS A 5 10.87 -15.32 34.08
C CYS A 5 10.53 -14.75 35.46
N HIS A 6 10.58 -13.44 35.66
CA HIS A 6 10.05 -12.78 36.85
C HIS A 6 8.57 -12.43 36.64
N GLY A 7 7.72 -13.07 37.44
CA GLY A 7 6.38 -12.59 37.77
C GLY A 7 5.21 -13.45 37.36
N ILE A 8 5.19 -14.75 37.69
CA ILE A 8 3.94 -15.52 37.86
C ILE A 8 4.14 -16.46 39.06
N GLY A 9 3.11 -16.51 39.92
CA GLY A 9 3.13 -17.13 41.24
C GLY A 9 3.74 -18.51 41.32
N SER A 10 4.43 -18.72 42.44
CA SER A 10 5.09 -19.96 42.85
C SER A 10 4.12 -21.13 42.91
N ASN A 11 4.20 -22.03 41.90
CA ASN A 11 3.97 -23.46 42.10
C ASN A 11 4.57 -24.25 40.92
N LEU A 12 5.63 -24.99 41.20
CA LEU A 12 6.19 -26.09 40.40
C LEU A 12 6.26 -25.85 38.86
N ALA A 13 7.04 -24.89 38.43
CA ALA A 13 7.47 -24.82 37.03
C ALA A 13 8.69 -25.74 36.86
N SER A 14 8.53 -26.87 36.18
CA SER A 14 9.65 -27.50 35.47
C SER A 14 10.29 -26.39 34.62
N GLU A 15 11.64 -26.19 34.76
CA GLU A 15 12.37 -25.25 33.91
C GLU A 15 12.16 -25.63 32.43
N ILE A 16 11.23 -24.96 31.77
CA ILE A 16 11.05 -25.14 30.33
C ILE A 16 12.24 -24.45 29.67
N SER A 17 13.18 -25.27 29.18
CA SER A 17 14.29 -24.78 28.37
C SER A 17 13.74 -24.29 27.04
N LEU A 18 13.72 -22.97 26.80
CA LEU A 18 13.37 -22.39 25.52
C LEU A 18 14.60 -22.32 24.61
N SER A 19 14.37 -22.60 23.34
CA SER A 19 15.33 -22.37 22.25
C SER A 19 15.16 -20.95 21.70
N LEU A 20 16.21 -20.39 21.12
CA LEU A 20 16.19 -19.08 20.49
C LEU A 20 16.35 -19.20 18.97
N LEU A 21 15.41 -18.65 18.22
CA LEU A 21 15.51 -18.40 16.79
C LEU A 21 15.64 -16.89 16.54
N VAL A 22 16.69 -16.47 15.80
CA VAL A 22 16.86 -15.07 15.38
C VAL A 22 16.49 -14.95 13.91
N ILE A 23 15.51 -14.10 13.63
CA ILE A 23 14.95 -13.88 12.29
C ILE A 23 15.36 -12.49 11.83
N THR A 24 16.02 -12.38 10.68
CA THR A 24 16.58 -11.12 10.21
C THR A 24 16.08 -10.72 8.82
N LEU A 25 15.93 -9.41 8.62
CA LEU A 25 15.71 -8.79 7.32
C LEU A 25 16.47 -7.46 7.27
N CYS A 26 17.33 -7.29 6.26
CA CYS A 26 18.19 -6.11 6.17
C CYS A 26 18.99 -5.90 7.49
N ASN A 27 18.82 -4.74 8.11
CA ASN A 27 19.50 -4.36 9.34
C ASN A 27 18.67 -4.59 10.62
N ARG A 28 17.56 -5.33 10.54
CA ARG A 28 16.63 -5.56 11.66
C ARG A 28 16.49 -7.05 11.98
N SER A 29 16.25 -7.34 13.26
CA SER A 29 16.04 -8.71 13.75
C SER A 29 14.90 -8.80 14.75
N VAL A 30 14.28 -9.98 14.77
CA VAL A 30 13.31 -10.41 15.80
C VAL A 30 13.90 -11.62 16.49
N GLU A 31 13.92 -11.62 17.82
CA GLU A 31 14.25 -12.78 18.65
C GLU A 31 12.95 -13.54 18.96
N LEU A 32 12.92 -14.83 18.65
CA LEU A 32 11.82 -15.73 18.98
C LEU A 32 12.28 -16.83 19.91
N TRP A 33 11.82 -16.76 21.16
CA TRP A 33 12.02 -17.82 22.15
C TRP A 33 10.87 -18.82 22.06
N HIS A 34 11.19 -20.12 21.94
CA HIS A 34 10.19 -21.15 21.68
C HIS A 34 10.52 -22.48 22.32
N PRO A 35 9.54 -23.37 22.59
CA PRO A 35 9.79 -24.74 23.01
C PRO A 35 10.62 -25.51 21.96
N PRO A 36 11.53 -26.41 22.34
CA PRO A 36 12.42 -27.12 21.42
C PRO A 36 11.70 -27.93 20.33
N ASP A 37 10.51 -28.44 20.62
CA ASP A 37 9.70 -29.22 19.67
C ASP A 37 9.12 -28.37 18.53
N TRP A 38 9.24 -27.04 18.60
CA TRP A 38 8.83 -26.08 17.55
C TRP A 38 9.93 -25.80 16.52
N GLU A 39 11.16 -26.17 16.80
CA GLU A 39 12.33 -25.85 15.95
C GLU A 39 12.11 -26.23 14.49
N ARG A 40 11.56 -27.43 14.23
CA ARG A 40 11.29 -27.89 12.87
C ARG A 40 10.28 -27.00 12.14
N ASP A 41 9.18 -26.67 12.79
CA ASP A 41 8.10 -25.88 12.18
C ASP A 41 8.54 -24.45 11.90
N LEU A 42 9.27 -23.86 12.83
CA LEU A 42 9.81 -22.52 12.70
C LEU A 42 10.90 -22.43 11.64
N ARG A 43 11.72 -23.47 11.47
CA ARG A 43 12.69 -23.54 10.36
C ARG A 43 12.02 -23.73 9.02
N ILE A 44 10.92 -24.45 8.95
CA ILE A 44 10.09 -24.49 7.73
C ILE A 44 9.53 -23.11 7.44
N LEU A 45 8.97 -22.43 8.43
CA LEU A 45 8.33 -21.14 8.25
C LEU A 45 9.31 -20.03 7.86
N PHE A 46 10.43 -19.90 8.58
CA PHE A 46 11.40 -18.80 8.42
C PHE A 46 12.73 -19.22 7.75
N GLY A 47 12.81 -20.43 7.30
CA GLY A 47 13.77 -21.13 6.45
C GLY A 47 15.23 -20.69 6.47
N ALA A 48 15.56 -19.61 5.85
CA ALA A 48 16.94 -19.21 5.55
C ALA A 48 17.39 -17.93 6.29
N CYS A 49 16.77 -17.61 7.41
CA CYS A 49 17.17 -16.45 8.20
C CYS A 49 18.52 -16.73 8.85
N ALA A 50 19.60 -16.15 8.30
CA ALA A 50 20.93 -16.24 8.91
C ALA A 50 21.05 -15.22 10.05
N PRO A 51 21.62 -15.59 11.20
CA PRO A 51 21.92 -14.62 12.24
C PRO A 51 22.92 -13.59 11.70
N SER A 52 22.57 -12.31 11.79
CA SER A 52 23.45 -11.21 11.44
C SER A 52 23.55 -10.24 12.62
N SER A 53 24.46 -9.31 12.57
CA SER A 53 24.61 -8.21 13.55
C SER A 53 23.49 -7.15 13.44
N ALA A 54 22.28 -7.59 13.10
CA ALA A 54 21.13 -6.73 12.91
C ALA A 54 20.60 -6.17 14.24
N LYS A 55 20.01 -4.99 14.20
CA LYS A 55 19.43 -4.34 15.39
C LYS A 55 18.11 -5.01 15.76
N LEU A 56 17.98 -5.42 17.01
CA LEU A 56 16.75 -6.01 17.55
C LEU A 56 15.59 -4.99 17.48
N CYS A 57 14.45 -5.41 16.91
CA CYS A 57 13.24 -4.62 16.85
C CYS A 57 12.06 -5.21 17.65
N ALA A 58 12.09 -6.52 17.94
CA ALA A 58 11.08 -7.15 18.80
C ALA A 58 11.61 -8.43 19.41
N ARG A 59 11.08 -8.79 20.57
CA ARG A 59 11.29 -10.08 21.24
C ARG A 59 9.96 -10.77 21.43
N LEU A 60 9.85 -11.98 20.91
CA LEU A 60 8.68 -12.83 21.01
C LEU A 60 8.99 -14.04 21.87
N THR A 61 8.01 -14.46 22.67
CA THR A 61 8.10 -15.71 23.45
C THR A 61 6.87 -16.55 23.18
N LEU A 62 7.08 -17.75 22.68
CA LEU A 62 6.04 -18.76 22.49
C LEU A 62 6.09 -19.73 23.67
N THR A 63 4.96 -19.92 24.34
CA THR A 63 4.83 -20.85 25.46
C THR A 63 3.70 -21.85 25.21
N ALA A 64 3.83 -23.04 25.78
CA ALA A 64 2.75 -24.02 25.84
C ALA A 64 2.03 -23.90 27.17
N ALA A 65 0.70 -23.99 27.14
CA ALA A 65 -0.15 -24.08 28.34
C ALA A 65 -0.44 -25.55 28.68
N ASP A 66 -0.89 -25.81 29.93
CA ASP A 66 -1.18 -27.15 30.43
C ASP A 66 -2.31 -27.86 29.68
N ASP A 67 -3.19 -27.12 29.04
CA ASP A 67 -4.31 -27.63 28.22
C ASP A 67 -3.90 -28.00 26.79
N GLY A 68 -2.62 -27.83 26.44
CA GLY A 68 -2.08 -28.09 25.11
C GLY A 68 -2.27 -26.93 24.12
N SER A 69 -2.80 -25.80 24.55
CA SER A 69 -2.84 -24.57 23.79
C SER A 69 -1.50 -23.83 23.85
N PHE A 70 -1.36 -22.77 23.04
CA PHE A 70 -0.17 -21.95 22.97
C PHE A 70 -0.49 -20.48 23.21
N ALA A 71 0.52 -19.76 23.70
CA ALA A 71 0.44 -18.30 23.87
C ALA A 71 1.69 -17.65 23.28
N ILE A 72 1.51 -16.47 22.66
CA ILE A 72 2.58 -15.65 22.10
C ILE A 72 2.60 -14.33 22.86
N PHE A 73 3.74 -14.04 23.47
CA PHE A 73 4.02 -12.77 24.15
C PHE A 73 4.97 -11.94 23.29
N GLU A 74 4.69 -10.65 23.20
CA GLU A 74 5.54 -9.68 22.53
C GLU A 74 6.07 -8.69 23.55
N ASP A 75 7.40 -8.71 23.83
CA ASP A 75 8.05 -7.89 24.87
C ASP A 75 7.27 -7.90 26.19
N SER A 76 6.74 -6.75 26.60
CA SER A 76 5.87 -6.59 27.79
C SER A 76 4.39 -6.39 27.42
N GLY A 77 4.02 -6.63 26.17
CA GLY A 77 2.66 -6.42 25.66
C GLY A 77 1.67 -7.53 26.05
N PRO A 78 0.40 -7.36 25.72
CA PRO A 78 -0.61 -8.38 25.94
C PRO A 78 -0.30 -9.65 25.15
N ALA A 79 -0.59 -10.81 25.75
CA ALA A 79 -0.44 -12.11 25.11
C ALA A 79 -1.59 -12.38 24.12
N ILE A 80 -1.29 -13.16 23.08
CA ILE A 80 -2.29 -13.87 22.28
C ILE A 80 -2.34 -15.28 22.84
N GLU A 81 -3.44 -15.68 23.41
CA GLU A 81 -3.58 -16.93 24.18
C GLU A 81 -4.57 -17.91 23.52
N ALA A 82 -4.62 -19.12 24.04
CA ALA A 82 -5.53 -20.19 23.64
C ALA A 82 -5.44 -20.57 22.14
N LEU A 83 -4.24 -20.48 21.56
CA LEU A 83 -3.99 -20.79 20.16
C LEU A 83 -3.78 -22.30 19.95
N SER A 84 -4.31 -22.84 18.86
CA SER A 84 -3.83 -24.11 18.32
C SER A 84 -2.39 -23.95 17.81
N ARG A 85 -1.68 -25.06 17.58
CA ARG A 85 -0.32 -25.03 17.02
C ARG A 85 -0.28 -24.34 15.64
N ASP A 86 -1.25 -24.60 14.81
CA ASP A 86 -1.36 -23.99 13.48
C ASP A 86 -1.67 -22.51 13.54
N ASP A 87 -2.61 -22.08 14.40
CA ASP A 87 -2.91 -20.66 14.59
C ASP A 87 -1.71 -19.90 15.13
N ALA A 88 -0.97 -20.49 16.08
CA ALA A 88 0.25 -19.89 16.61
C ALA A 88 1.32 -19.69 15.52
N LEU A 89 1.48 -20.64 14.58
CA LEU A 89 2.38 -20.46 13.43
C LEU A 89 1.94 -19.30 12.52
N LEU A 90 0.65 -19.20 12.24
CA LEU A 90 0.12 -18.12 11.41
C LEU A 90 0.30 -16.76 12.09
N HIS A 91 0.01 -16.65 13.38
CA HIS A 91 0.23 -15.41 14.15
C HIS A 91 1.71 -15.05 14.25
N LEU A 92 2.61 -16.01 14.49
CA LEU A 92 4.06 -15.77 14.49
C LEU A 92 4.53 -15.22 13.13
N SER A 93 4.06 -15.82 12.04
CA SER A 93 4.37 -15.32 10.69
C SER A 93 3.94 -13.88 10.50
N GLU A 94 2.73 -13.52 10.93
CA GLU A 94 2.18 -12.17 10.81
C GLU A 94 2.95 -11.17 11.68
N ILE A 95 3.17 -11.49 12.97
CA ILE A 95 3.84 -10.58 13.91
C ILE A 95 5.28 -10.32 13.47
N VAL A 96 6.04 -11.37 13.16
CA VAL A 96 7.44 -11.23 12.71
C VAL A 96 7.52 -10.39 11.44
N THR A 97 6.69 -10.68 10.44
CA THR A 97 6.66 -9.93 9.17
C THR A 97 6.34 -8.47 9.41
N ARG A 98 5.33 -8.18 10.22
CA ARG A 98 4.91 -6.82 10.56
C ARG A 98 6.03 -6.06 11.29
N ARG A 99 6.66 -6.66 12.30
CA ARG A 99 7.73 -6.00 13.06
C ARG A 99 8.95 -5.70 12.21
N LEU A 100 9.34 -6.61 11.34
CA LEU A 100 10.42 -6.35 10.39
C LEU A 100 10.04 -5.25 9.40
N ALA A 101 8.83 -5.31 8.84
CA ALA A 101 8.35 -4.30 7.90
C ALA A 101 8.31 -2.89 8.49
N GLU A 102 7.82 -2.76 9.73
CA GLU A 102 7.69 -1.47 10.43
C GLU A 102 9.03 -0.85 10.82
N HIS A 103 10.07 -1.66 11.07
CA HIS A 103 11.32 -1.18 11.67
C HIS A 103 12.50 -1.12 10.70
N VAL A 104 12.41 -1.68 9.50
CA VAL A 104 13.45 -1.49 8.47
C VAL A 104 13.60 0.00 8.16
N ASP A 105 14.85 0.49 8.17
CA ASP A 105 15.19 1.90 7.93
C ASP A 105 16.28 2.09 6.86
N THR A 106 16.73 1.02 6.21
CA THR A 106 17.69 1.08 5.09
C THR A 106 17.02 1.19 3.72
N GLY A 107 15.72 0.90 3.64
CA GLY A 107 14.97 0.91 2.39
C GLY A 107 13.46 0.93 2.61
N VAL A 108 12.71 1.01 1.52
CA VAL A 108 11.23 1.05 1.55
C VAL A 108 10.69 -0.36 1.66
N SER A 109 10.00 -0.68 2.75
CA SER A 109 9.29 -1.96 2.88
C SER A 109 8.02 -1.96 2.04
N LEU A 110 7.82 -3.02 1.26
CA LEU A 110 6.72 -3.20 0.32
C LEU A 110 5.97 -4.50 0.58
N HIS A 111 4.66 -4.43 0.72
CA HIS A 111 3.82 -5.62 0.73
C HIS A 111 3.70 -6.17 -0.69
N SER A 112 4.58 -7.10 -1.04
CA SER A 112 4.78 -7.55 -2.42
C SER A 112 5.29 -8.98 -2.48
N GLY A 113 4.84 -9.74 -3.48
CA GLY A 113 5.56 -10.89 -3.95
C GLY A 113 6.77 -10.48 -4.79
N VAL A 114 7.80 -11.33 -4.81
CA VAL A 114 8.99 -11.14 -5.65
C VAL A 114 9.49 -12.50 -6.14
N VAL A 115 9.79 -12.55 -7.43
CA VAL A 115 10.48 -13.69 -8.04
C VAL A 115 11.71 -13.22 -8.81
N GLY A 116 12.71 -14.08 -8.92
CA GLY A 116 13.97 -13.82 -9.60
C GLY A 116 14.08 -14.55 -10.94
N TRP A 117 14.77 -13.95 -11.90
CA TRP A 117 15.16 -14.56 -13.16
C TRP A 117 16.47 -13.93 -13.66
N ASN A 118 17.49 -14.75 -13.89
CA ASN A 118 18.79 -14.31 -14.43
C ASN A 118 19.40 -13.06 -13.74
N GLY A 119 19.34 -13.05 -12.39
CA GLY A 119 19.92 -11.95 -11.59
C GLY A 119 19.09 -10.67 -11.57
N ARG A 120 17.84 -10.69 -12.02
CA ARG A 120 16.88 -9.56 -11.93
C ARG A 120 15.58 -10.04 -11.30
N SER A 121 14.77 -9.10 -10.79
CA SER A 121 13.52 -9.45 -10.13
C SER A 121 12.28 -8.92 -10.84
N VAL A 122 11.18 -9.65 -10.64
CA VAL A 122 9.81 -9.18 -10.89
C VAL A 122 9.18 -8.86 -9.54
N LEU A 123 8.76 -7.62 -9.37
CA LEU A 123 8.02 -7.14 -8.21
C LEU A 123 6.52 -7.32 -8.46
N ILE A 124 5.80 -7.96 -7.54
CA ILE A 124 4.36 -8.30 -7.65
C ILE A 124 3.61 -7.65 -6.48
N PRO A 125 3.45 -6.31 -6.47
CA PRO A 125 2.78 -5.59 -5.39
C PRO A 125 1.26 -5.65 -5.53
N GLY A 126 0.55 -5.45 -4.44
CA GLY A 126 -0.91 -5.35 -4.44
C GLY A 126 -1.51 -5.53 -3.06
N ASN A 127 -2.77 -5.16 -2.90
CA ASN A 127 -3.51 -5.31 -1.66
C ASN A 127 -3.75 -6.80 -1.31
N SER A 128 -4.16 -7.06 -0.08
CA SER A 128 -4.56 -8.41 0.32
C SER A 128 -5.70 -8.91 -0.60
N GLY A 129 -5.59 -10.16 -1.06
CA GLY A 129 -6.58 -10.75 -1.98
C GLY A 129 -6.36 -10.45 -3.48
N ALA A 130 -5.40 -9.61 -3.86
CA ALA A 130 -5.10 -9.32 -5.27
C ALA A 130 -4.52 -10.51 -6.06
N GLY A 131 -4.14 -11.60 -5.38
CA GLY A 131 -3.57 -12.79 -6.01
C GLY A 131 -2.04 -12.83 -6.03
N LYS A 132 -1.37 -11.99 -5.25
CA LYS A 132 0.12 -11.92 -5.18
C LYS A 132 0.77 -13.28 -4.93
N SER A 133 0.46 -13.92 -3.79
CA SER A 133 1.08 -15.20 -3.39
C SER A 133 0.80 -16.29 -4.42
N SER A 134 -0.41 -16.34 -4.97
CA SER A 134 -0.76 -17.33 -6.02
C SER A 134 -0.03 -17.07 -7.34
N LEU A 135 0.15 -15.79 -7.74
CA LEU A 135 0.92 -15.43 -8.93
C LEU A 135 2.42 -15.68 -8.71
N THR A 136 2.94 -15.39 -7.51
CA THR A 136 4.32 -15.74 -7.13
C THR A 136 4.54 -17.25 -7.24
N ALA A 137 3.62 -18.05 -6.68
CA ALA A 137 3.63 -19.50 -6.79
C ALA A 137 3.63 -19.98 -8.25
N TRP A 138 2.79 -19.39 -9.08
CA TRP A 138 2.72 -19.70 -10.49
C TRP A 138 4.07 -19.43 -11.20
N PHE A 139 4.69 -18.25 -10.99
CA PHE A 139 6.01 -17.94 -11.55
C PHE A 139 7.07 -18.94 -11.11
N VAL A 140 7.09 -19.32 -9.82
CA VAL A 140 8.03 -20.33 -9.29
C VAL A 140 7.82 -21.68 -10.00
N SER A 141 6.58 -22.08 -10.25
CA SER A 141 6.28 -23.32 -11.01
C SER A 141 6.78 -23.26 -12.47
N ARG A 142 6.97 -22.05 -13.01
CA ARG A 142 7.52 -21.81 -14.37
C ARG A 142 9.04 -21.64 -14.39
N GLY A 143 9.71 -21.89 -13.26
CA GLY A 143 11.17 -21.91 -13.17
C GLY A 143 11.80 -20.59 -12.71
N PHE A 144 11.02 -19.63 -12.25
CA PHE A 144 11.54 -18.45 -11.58
C PHE A 144 11.99 -18.81 -10.16
N ASP A 145 12.99 -18.10 -9.67
CA ASP A 145 13.48 -18.25 -8.32
C ASP A 145 12.50 -17.57 -7.34
N TYR A 146 12.20 -18.23 -6.22
CA TYR A 146 11.39 -17.63 -5.16
C TYR A 146 12.23 -16.68 -4.33
N VAL A 147 11.74 -15.47 -4.10
CA VAL A 147 12.38 -14.46 -3.24
C VAL A 147 11.52 -14.16 -2.01
N THR A 148 10.26 -13.82 -2.20
CA THR A 148 9.26 -13.63 -1.14
C THR A 148 7.84 -13.56 -1.74
N ASP A 149 6.82 -13.78 -0.91
CA ASP A 149 5.42 -13.56 -1.29
C ASP A 149 4.70 -12.48 -0.47
N GLU A 150 5.40 -11.87 0.49
CA GLU A 150 4.77 -10.97 1.46
C GLU A 150 5.52 -9.65 1.68
N LEU A 151 6.82 -9.71 1.99
CA LEU A 151 7.60 -8.55 2.37
C LEU A 151 8.87 -8.45 1.56
N ALA A 152 8.97 -7.37 0.81
CA ALA A 152 10.16 -6.97 0.08
C ALA A 152 10.65 -5.61 0.58
N VAL A 153 11.94 -5.35 0.47
CA VAL A 153 12.56 -4.05 0.79
C VAL A 153 13.22 -3.52 -0.48
N LEU A 154 12.83 -2.33 -0.90
CA LEU A 154 13.53 -1.58 -1.94
C LEU A 154 14.69 -0.83 -1.29
N ASP A 155 15.91 -1.33 -1.45
CA ASP A 155 17.15 -0.72 -0.98
C ASP A 155 17.95 -0.19 -2.18
N GLY A 156 17.96 1.13 -2.34
CA GLY A 156 18.52 1.75 -3.53
C GLY A 156 17.79 1.35 -4.82
N GLU A 157 18.39 0.48 -5.63
CA GLU A 157 17.83 -0.07 -6.89
C GLU A 157 17.51 -1.57 -6.77
N ALA A 158 17.89 -2.17 -5.66
CA ALA A 158 17.76 -3.58 -5.40
C ALA A 158 16.50 -3.92 -4.60
N ILE A 159 16.03 -5.14 -4.80
CA ILE A 159 14.93 -5.71 -4.02
C ILE A 159 15.51 -6.82 -3.13
N VAL A 160 15.31 -6.66 -1.83
CA VAL A 160 15.63 -7.66 -0.81
C VAL A 160 14.35 -8.30 -0.33
N GLY A 161 14.20 -9.61 -0.47
CA GLY A 161 13.00 -10.32 -0.01
C GLY A 161 13.14 -10.87 1.41
N PHE A 162 12.03 -10.94 2.14
CA PHE A 162 11.96 -11.66 3.40
C PHE A 162 11.78 -13.16 3.12
N PRO A 163 12.77 -14.01 3.45
CA PRO A 163 12.81 -15.41 3.01
C PRO A 163 11.95 -16.33 3.90
N ARG A 164 10.69 -16.03 4.09
CA ARG A 164 9.75 -16.96 4.74
C ARG A 164 9.16 -17.94 3.73
N SER A 165 8.58 -19.04 4.20
CA SER A 165 7.80 -19.93 3.35
C SER A 165 6.66 -19.20 2.65
N LEU A 166 6.41 -19.55 1.39
CA LEU A 166 5.27 -19.07 0.63
C LEU A 166 3.98 -19.57 1.28
N MET A 167 3.03 -18.66 1.49
CA MET A 167 1.77 -18.94 2.18
C MET A 167 0.59 -18.82 1.22
N LEU A 168 -0.13 -19.91 1.01
CA LEU A 168 -1.34 -19.92 0.18
C LEU A 168 -2.58 -20.11 1.04
N ARG A 169 -3.57 -19.25 0.83
CA ARG A 169 -4.86 -19.31 1.51
C ARG A 169 -5.76 -20.40 0.91
N PRO A 170 -6.81 -20.86 1.63
CA PRO A 170 -7.77 -21.83 1.11
C PRO A 170 -8.38 -21.39 -0.22
N GLY A 171 -8.59 -22.35 -1.11
CA GLY A 171 -9.09 -22.10 -2.47
C GLY A 171 -7.98 -21.80 -3.49
N ALA A 172 -6.80 -21.34 -3.05
CA ALA A 172 -5.61 -21.29 -3.92
C ALA A 172 -4.93 -22.66 -4.05
N ASP A 173 -5.11 -23.56 -3.09
CA ASP A 173 -4.59 -24.91 -3.04
C ASP A 173 -5.04 -25.78 -4.22
N THR A 174 -6.30 -25.68 -4.65
CA THR A 174 -6.82 -26.39 -5.84
C THR A 174 -6.20 -25.87 -7.13
N ALA A 175 -5.84 -24.61 -7.21
CA ALA A 175 -5.11 -24.06 -8.35
C ALA A 175 -3.64 -24.49 -8.34
N VAL A 176 -3.03 -24.55 -7.15
CA VAL A 176 -1.61 -24.89 -6.96
C VAL A 176 -1.34 -26.37 -7.23
N SER A 177 -2.26 -27.28 -6.94
CA SER A 177 -2.15 -28.70 -7.30
C SER A 177 -2.01 -28.92 -8.81
N GLN A 178 -2.36 -27.91 -9.61
CA GLN A 178 -2.20 -27.93 -11.08
C GLN A 178 -0.82 -27.41 -11.53
N PHE A 179 0.02 -26.89 -10.62
CA PHE A 179 1.34 -26.37 -10.97
C PHE A 179 2.39 -27.49 -10.97
N PRO A 180 3.01 -27.83 -12.13
CA PRO A 180 3.76 -29.09 -12.32
C PRO A 180 4.93 -29.30 -11.35
N ARG A 181 5.55 -28.24 -10.84
CA ARG A 181 6.75 -28.34 -9.98
C ARG A 181 6.46 -28.32 -8.49
N PHE A 182 5.22 -28.07 -8.08
CA PHE A 182 4.91 -27.97 -6.64
C PHE A 182 4.91 -29.34 -5.93
N ALA A 183 4.79 -30.45 -6.63
CA ALA A 183 4.96 -31.79 -6.05
C ALA A 183 6.38 -32.03 -5.51
N GLU A 184 7.37 -31.23 -5.95
CA GLU A 184 8.77 -31.33 -5.57
C GLU A 184 9.10 -30.53 -4.31
N PHE A 185 8.20 -29.66 -3.83
CA PHE A 185 8.45 -28.81 -2.67
C PHE A 185 7.99 -29.43 -1.36
N THR A 186 8.67 -29.08 -0.26
CA THR A 186 8.18 -29.40 1.08
C THR A 186 6.95 -28.57 1.37
N MET A 187 5.82 -29.24 1.59
CA MET A 187 4.54 -28.62 1.89
C MET A 187 4.07 -29.01 3.29
N ARG A 188 3.49 -28.05 4.00
CA ARG A 188 2.83 -28.26 5.28
C ARG A 188 1.50 -27.53 5.31
N GLN A 189 0.44 -28.23 5.72
CA GLN A 189 -0.82 -27.60 6.07
C GLN A 189 -0.68 -26.97 7.48
N ALA A 190 -1.05 -25.68 7.60
CA ALA A 190 -1.17 -24.98 8.87
C ALA A 190 -2.56 -24.35 8.93
N GLY A 191 -3.47 -24.98 9.67
CA GLY A 191 -4.87 -24.59 9.68
C GLY A 191 -5.47 -24.61 8.28
N SER A 192 -5.96 -23.44 7.83
CA SER A 192 -6.50 -23.27 6.48
C SER A 192 -5.46 -22.88 5.42
N ALA A 193 -4.23 -22.57 5.82
CA ALA A 193 -3.18 -22.14 4.90
C ALA A 193 -2.24 -23.29 4.51
N LEU A 194 -1.77 -23.29 3.26
CA LEU A 194 -0.73 -24.18 2.78
C LEU A 194 0.61 -23.44 2.79
N MET A 195 1.55 -23.91 3.60
CA MET A 195 2.92 -23.42 3.65
C MET A 195 3.77 -24.22 2.67
N ILE A 196 4.48 -23.55 1.79
CA ILE A 196 5.34 -24.15 0.77
C ILE A 196 6.76 -23.63 0.96
N GLN A 197 7.69 -24.55 1.24
CA GLN A 197 9.11 -24.22 1.31
C GLN A 197 9.75 -24.49 -0.06
N PRO A 198 10.26 -23.46 -0.74
CA PRO A 198 10.99 -23.64 -2.00
C PRO A 198 12.28 -24.43 -1.77
N GLU A 199 12.65 -25.30 -2.71
CA GLU A 199 13.77 -26.24 -2.59
C GLU A 199 15.15 -25.60 -2.44
N ASN A 200 15.30 -24.32 -2.79
CA ASN A 200 16.60 -23.65 -2.77
C ASN A 200 16.65 -22.47 -1.79
N PRO A 201 16.97 -22.70 -0.51
CA PRO A 201 17.18 -21.61 0.45
C PRO A 201 18.41 -20.74 0.10
N ALA A 202 19.26 -21.12 -0.87
CA ALA A 202 20.34 -20.27 -1.35
C ALA A 202 19.84 -19.03 -2.10
N ILE A 203 18.62 -19.05 -2.60
CA ILE A 203 17.99 -17.89 -3.24
C ILE A 203 17.70 -16.79 -2.24
N ALA A 204 17.41 -17.13 -1.00
CA ALA A 204 17.29 -16.16 0.08
C ALA A 204 18.57 -15.32 0.32
N ARG A 205 19.71 -15.75 -0.22
CA ARG A 205 21.00 -15.04 -0.20
C ARG A 205 21.26 -14.23 -1.45
N LEU A 206 20.39 -14.28 -2.46
CA LEU A 206 20.39 -13.34 -3.57
C LEU A 206 19.79 -12.00 -3.08
N GLY A 207 20.38 -11.46 -2.00
CA GLY A 207 20.23 -10.05 -1.69
C GLY A 207 20.64 -9.27 -2.92
N ASP A 208 19.96 -8.15 -3.18
CA ASP A 208 20.32 -7.18 -4.22
C ASP A 208 19.95 -7.57 -5.66
N LEU A 209 18.76 -8.11 -5.87
CA LEU A 209 18.23 -8.28 -7.22
C LEU A 209 17.67 -6.95 -7.75
N PRO A 210 18.32 -6.32 -8.77
CA PRO A 210 17.73 -5.14 -9.39
C PRO A 210 16.36 -5.47 -9.98
N CYS A 211 15.38 -4.60 -9.71
CA CYS A 211 14.04 -4.75 -10.24
C CYS A 211 14.01 -4.55 -11.75
N GLY A 212 13.46 -5.49 -12.50
CA GLY A 212 13.35 -5.43 -13.96
C GLY A 212 11.93 -5.25 -14.48
N LEU A 213 10.93 -5.66 -13.69
CA LEU A 213 9.52 -5.58 -14.08
C LEU A 213 8.64 -5.45 -12.84
N ILE A 214 7.57 -4.66 -12.92
CA ILE A 214 6.54 -4.55 -11.90
C ILE A 214 5.22 -5.06 -12.47
N ILE A 215 4.60 -6.04 -11.81
CA ILE A 215 3.31 -6.61 -12.21
C ILE A 215 2.29 -6.41 -11.11
N PHE A 216 1.25 -5.63 -11.37
CA PHE A 216 0.10 -5.48 -10.48
C PHE A 216 -0.97 -6.51 -10.84
N PRO A 217 -1.14 -7.58 -10.06
CA PRO A 217 -2.13 -8.61 -10.37
C PRO A 217 -3.55 -8.15 -10.04
N ALA A 218 -4.50 -8.62 -10.85
CA ALA A 218 -5.94 -8.48 -10.65
C ALA A 218 -6.63 -9.79 -11.03
N PHE A 219 -6.72 -10.74 -10.11
CA PHE A 219 -7.45 -11.98 -10.33
C PHE A 219 -8.96 -11.74 -10.27
N LYS A 220 -9.66 -12.06 -11.35
CA LYS A 220 -11.12 -11.94 -11.48
C LYS A 220 -11.68 -13.17 -12.20
N PRO A 221 -12.33 -14.10 -11.50
CA PRO A 221 -12.87 -15.29 -12.12
C PRO A 221 -13.73 -14.97 -13.36
N GLY A 222 -13.55 -15.73 -14.43
CA GLY A 222 -14.36 -15.62 -15.65
C GLY A 222 -13.96 -14.50 -16.62
N VAL A 223 -12.95 -13.68 -16.30
CA VAL A 223 -12.46 -12.66 -17.26
C VAL A 223 -11.36 -13.23 -18.16
N SER A 224 -11.19 -12.64 -19.33
CA SER A 224 -10.09 -12.96 -20.24
C SER A 224 -8.79 -12.29 -19.76
N LEU A 225 -7.64 -12.88 -20.14
CA LEU A 225 -6.32 -12.30 -19.90
C LEU A 225 -6.22 -10.92 -20.55
N ALA A 226 -5.78 -9.95 -19.77
CA ALA A 226 -5.40 -8.63 -20.24
C ALA A 226 -4.09 -8.19 -19.57
N ILE A 227 -3.18 -7.64 -20.37
CA ILE A 227 -1.90 -7.08 -19.94
C ILE A 227 -1.86 -5.64 -20.39
N GLU A 228 -1.90 -4.71 -19.45
CA GLU A 228 -1.92 -3.29 -19.74
C GLU A 228 -0.67 -2.60 -19.18
N SER A 229 0.07 -1.91 -20.04
CA SER A 229 1.17 -1.06 -19.57
C SER A 229 0.60 0.14 -18.83
N ILE A 230 1.10 0.38 -17.62
CA ILE A 230 0.67 1.53 -16.82
C ILE A 230 1.77 2.59 -16.75
N SER A 231 1.34 3.85 -16.62
CA SER A 231 2.27 4.97 -16.50
C SER A 231 3.08 4.91 -15.21
N PRO A 232 4.31 5.49 -15.18
CA PRO A 232 5.08 5.59 -13.96
C PRO A 232 4.32 6.27 -12.80
N ALA A 233 3.52 7.29 -13.10
CA ALA A 233 2.70 7.95 -12.08
C ALA A 233 1.65 7.00 -11.46
N LYS A 234 0.91 6.25 -12.30
CA LYS A 234 -0.05 5.24 -11.80
C LYS A 234 0.65 4.14 -11.00
N ALA A 235 1.83 3.68 -11.46
CA ALA A 235 2.62 2.69 -10.75
C ALA A 235 3.12 3.21 -9.39
N CYS A 236 3.55 4.48 -9.32
CA CYS A 236 3.99 5.13 -8.09
C CYS A 236 2.88 5.17 -7.05
N VAL A 237 1.68 5.64 -7.42
CA VAL A 237 0.52 5.69 -6.52
C VAL A 237 0.17 4.29 -6.00
N ARG A 238 0.15 3.28 -6.88
CA ARG A 238 -0.15 1.89 -6.46
C ARG A 238 0.93 1.29 -5.56
N LEU A 239 2.21 1.60 -5.78
CA LEU A 239 3.28 1.16 -4.87
C LEU A 239 3.19 1.85 -3.53
N ALA A 240 2.86 3.14 -3.49
CA ALA A 240 2.68 3.89 -2.26
C ALA A 240 1.66 3.23 -1.31
N THR A 241 0.58 2.64 -1.85
CA THR A 241 -0.40 1.90 -1.03
C THR A 241 0.11 0.56 -0.49
N CYS A 242 1.27 0.10 -0.95
CA CYS A 242 1.90 -1.15 -0.51
C CYS A 242 3.09 -0.91 0.44
N THR A 243 3.39 0.34 0.82
CA THR A 243 4.51 0.67 1.71
C THR A 243 4.16 0.45 3.17
N GLY A 244 5.12 -0.07 3.97
CA GLY A 244 4.89 -0.43 5.38
C GLY A 244 5.68 0.41 6.40
N ASN A 245 6.71 1.16 5.98
CA ASN A 245 7.65 1.84 6.90
C ASN A 245 7.90 3.33 6.57
N THR A 246 6.94 3.98 5.96
CA THR A 246 7.07 5.39 5.54
C THR A 246 7.47 6.32 6.68
N HIS A 247 7.00 6.05 7.89
CA HIS A 247 7.29 6.81 9.10
C HIS A 247 8.78 6.76 9.54
N ASN A 248 9.54 5.75 9.09
CA ASN A 248 10.97 5.61 9.43
C ASN A 248 11.92 6.27 8.43
N LEU A 249 11.44 6.62 7.25
CA LEU A 249 12.27 7.01 6.11
C LEU A 249 12.20 8.50 5.80
N ALA A 250 11.51 9.28 6.60
CA ALA A 250 11.21 10.69 6.32
C ALA A 250 10.74 10.86 4.85
N ASP A 251 11.19 11.88 4.15
CA ASP A 251 10.77 12.14 2.75
C ASP A 251 11.46 11.23 1.71
N GLY A 252 12.42 10.41 2.14
CA GLY A 252 13.25 9.60 1.23
C GLY A 252 12.53 8.44 0.54
N TRP A 253 11.50 7.88 1.18
CA TRP A 253 10.78 6.70 0.67
C TRP A 253 10.10 6.98 -0.67
N PHE A 254 9.45 8.13 -0.80
CA PHE A 254 8.73 8.50 -2.00
C PHE A 254 9.68 8.73 -3.18
N ALA A 255 10.82 9.39 -2.93
CA ALA A 255 11.85 9.57 -3.94
C ALA A 255 12.41 8.23 -4.43
N ALA A 256 12.56 7.23 -3.54
CA ALA A 256 13.00 5.88 -3.91
C ALA A 256 11.98 5.18 -4.81
N VAL A 257 10.69 5.18 -4.43
CA VAL A 257 9.60 4.60 -5.24
C VAL A 257 9.50 5.30 -6.60
N ASN A 258 9.58 6.62 -6.64
CA ASN A 258 9.51 7.39 -7.89
C ASN A 258 10.70 7.07 -8.82
N ARG A 259 11.93 6.94 -8.29
CA ARG A 259 13.09 6.49 -9.07
C ARG A 259 12.86 5.09 -9.66
N LEU A 260 12.34 4.16 -8.87
CA LEU A 260 12.05 2.80 -9.33
C LEU A 260 11.08 2.81 -10.52
N VAL A 261 9.91 3.42 -10.40
CA VAL A 261 8.87 3.37 -11.44
C VAL A 261 9.23 4.16 -12.71
N ARG A 262 10.16 5.10 -12.64
CA ARG A 262 10.68 5.79 -13.83
C ARG A 262 11.59 4.90 -14.67
N ARG A 263 12.30 3.99 -14.04
CA ARG A 263 13.28 3.09 -14.69
C ARG A 263 12.66 1.77 -15.09
N VAL A 264 11.82 1.21 -14.22
CA VAL A 264 11.24 -0.12 -14.36
C VAL A 264 9.87 -0.03 -15.05
N PRO A 265 9.62 -0.85 -16.08
CA PRO A 265 8.28 -0.95 -16.67
C PRO A 265 7.30 -1.57 -15.68
N ALA A 266 6.05 -1.12 -15.75
CA ALA A 266 4.98 -1.63 -14.92
C ALA A 266 3.76 -2.02 -15.76
N VAL A 267 3.13 -3.13 -15.42
CA VAL A 267 1.91 -3.62 -16.07
C VAL A 267 0.83 -3.93 -15.04
N GLU A 268 -0.41 -3.78 -15.45
CA GLU A 268 -1.57 -4.38 -14.81
C GLU A 268 -1.86 -5.71 -15.50
N LEU A 269 -1.97 -6.79 -14.72
CA LEU A 269 -2.23 -8.13 -15.19
C LEU A 269 -3.58 -8.58 -14.68
N THR A 270 -4.62 -8.54 -15.53
CA THR A 270 -5.95 -9.07 -15.21
C THR A 270 -6.10 -10.46 -15.82
N TYR A 271 -6.55 -11.43 -15.02
CA TYR A 271 -6.75 -12.81 -15.48
C TYR A 271 -7.82 -13.52 -14.65
N GLY A 272 -8.48 -14.50 -15.27
CA GLY A 272 -9.56 -15.29 -14.65
C GLY A 272 -9.19 -16.73 -14.32
N ALA A 273 -8.09 -17.23 -14.88
CA ALA A 273 -7.54 -18.56 -14.61
C ALA A 273 -6.04 -18.59 -14.89
N PHE A 274 -5.28 -19.43 -14.18
CA PHE A 274 -3.84 -19.56 -14.36
C PHE A 274 -3.45 -20.13 -15.73
N THR A 275 -4.28 -20.98 -16.32
CA THR A 275 -4.07 -21.51 -17.67
C THR A 275 -4.02 -20.44 -18.76
N GLN A 276 -4.55 -19.25 -18.50
CA GLN A 276 -4.46 -18.11 -19.41
C GLN A 276 -3.07 -17.46 -19.41
N LEU A 277 -2.29 -17.67 -18.34
CA LEU A 277 -0.96 -17.09 -18.16
C LEU A 277 0.12 -17.91 -18.87
N ASP A 278 -0.16 -19.19 -19.12
CA ASP A 278 0.81 -20.14 -19.68
C ASP A 278 1.33 -19.66 -21.04
N ASP A 279 2.66 -19.77 -21.22
CA ASP A 279 3.41 -19.40 -22.42
C ASP A 279 3.33 -17.91 -22.83
N VAL A 280 2.54 -17.10 -22.13
CA VAL A 280 2.38 -15.68 -22.43
C VAL A 280 3.09 -14.82 -21.38
N VAL A 281 2.69 -14.93 -20.11
CA VAL A 281 3.18 -14.03 -19.05
C VAL A 281 4.59 -14.37 -18.62
N ASP A 282 4.94 -15.65 -18.48
CA ASP A 282 6.31 -16.07 -18.17
C ASP A 282 7.28 -15.74 -19.32
N THR A 283 6.90 -15.97 -20.57
CA THR A 283 7.71 -15.58 -21.74
C THR A 283 7.92 -14.08 -21.79
N LEU A 284 6.86 -13.30 -21.57
CA LEU A 284 6.94 -11.85 -21.51
C LEU A 284 7.90 -11.38 -20.41
N ALA A 285 7.76 -11.92 -19.19
CA ALA A 285 8.61 -11.58 -18.08
C ALA A 285 10.08 -11.92 -18.37
N LYS A 286 10.36 -13.12 -18.89
CA LYS A 286 11.71 -13.55 -19.29
C LYS A 286 12.30 -12.64 -20.37
N LEU A 287 11.56 -12.31 -21.42
CA LEU A 287 12.03 -11.41 -22.48
C LEU A 287 12.38 -10.01 -21.94
N VAL A 288 11.58 -9.47 -21.03
CA VAL A 288 11.87 -8.16 -20.41
C VAL A 288 13.10 -8.23 -19.52
N LEU A 289 13.28 -9.31 -18.77
CA LEU A 289 14.41 -9.47 -17.86
C LEU A 289 15.71 -9.84 -18.60
N ASP A 290 15.66 -10.73 -19.58
CA ASP A 290 16.82 -11.18 -20.35
C ASP A 290 17.29 -10.14 -21.38
N GLY A 291 16.38 -9.33 -21.91
CA GLY A 291 16.67 -8.40 -23.01
C GLY A 291 17.51 -7.20 -22.62
N GLY A 292 17.85 -6.99 -21.33
CA GLY A 292 18.62 -5.83 -20.87
C GLY A 292 18.01 -4.49 -21.28
N MET A 293 16.69 -4.48 -21.55
CA MET A 293 15.95 -3.30 -22.01
C MET A 293 15.93 -2.23 -20.92
N ASP A 294 16.21 -0.99 -21.29
CA ASP A 294 15.92 0.13 -20.40
C ASP A 294 14.40 0.26 -20.19
N GLY A 295 13.99 0.98 -19.14
CA GLY A 295 12.58 1.12 -18.81
C GLY A 295 11.72 1.74 -19.91
N ALA A 296 12.29 2.53 -20.84
CA ALA A 296 11.58 3.13 -21.96
C ALA A 296 11.38 2.12 -23.11
N GLN A 297 12.41 1.31 -23.38
CA GLN A 297 12.35 0.22 -24.37
C GLN A 297 11.35 -0.85 -23.93
N ALA A 298 11.43 -1.29 -22.67
CA ALA A 298 10.53 -2.27 -22.12
C ALA A 298 9.07 -1.78 -22.11
N ARG A 299 8.80 -0.51 -21.76
CA ARG A 299 7.45 0.07 -21.85
C ARG A 299 6.90 0.07 -23.28
N ARG A 300 7.74 0.40 -24.29
CA ARG A 300 7.32 0.34 -25.69
C ARG A 300 7.01 -1.09 -26.14
N PHE A 301 7.83 -2.03 -25.73
CA PHE A 301 7.62 -3.46 -26.01
C PHE A 301 6.29 -3.96 -25.40
N LEU A 302 6.05 -3.67 -24.11
CA LEU A 302 4.83 -4.06 -23.42
C LEU A 302 3.58 -3.39 -24.01
N ALA A 303 3.67 -2.12 -24.41
CA ALA A 303 2.57 -1.43 -25.09
C ALA A 303 2.25 -2.05 -26.47
N ALA A 304 3.28 -2.47 -27.22
CA ALA A 304 3.11 -3.16 -28.50
C ALA A 304 2.51 -4.56 -28.29
N PHE A 305 2.91 -5.28 -27.25
CA PHE A 305 2.37 -6.59 -26.89
C PHE A 305 0.89 -6.52 -26.48
N SER A 306 0.53 -5.58 -25.61
CA SER A 306 -0.85 -5.30 -25.22
C SER A 306 -1.73 -4.97 -26.43
N GLY A 307 -1.22 -4.17 -27.37
CA GLY A 307 -1.91 -3.84 -28.62
C GLY A 307 -2.07 -5.03 -29.58
N SER A 308 -1.22 -6.05 -29.54
CA SER A 308 -1.32 -7.24 -30.40
C SER A 308 -2.37 -8.24 -29.89
N GLN A 309 -2.54 -8.36 -28.59
CA GLN A 309 -3.58 -9.23 -27.99
C GLN A 309 -5.01 -8.68 -28.23
N MET A 310 -5.18 -7.35 -28.22
CA MET A 310 -6.48 -6.73 -28.50
C MET A 310 -6.92 -6.87 -29.97
N LYS A 311 -6.00 -7.17 -30.90
CA LYS A 311 -6.34 -7.33 -32.33
C LYS A 311 -7.10 -8.61 -32.68
N SER A 312 -7.25 -9.55 -31.75
CA SER A 312 -7.99 -10.80 -32.06
C SER A 312 -9.50 -10.69 -31.92
N ASN A 313 -10.05 -9.64 -31.26
CA ASN A 313 -11.50 -9.54 -31.02
C ASN A 313 -12.12 -8.13 -31.07
N ALA A 314 -11.45 -7.11 -31.58
CA ALA A 314 -12.05 -5.79 -31.76
C ALA A 314 -11.71 -5.17 -33.10
N ALA A 315 -12.71 -4.54 -33.74
CA ALA A 315 -12.51 -3.73 -34.95
C ALA A 315 -11.45 -2.63 -34.70
N PRO A 316 -10.62 -2.29 -35.71
CA PRO A 316 -9.49 -1.38 -35.51
C PRO A 316 -9.97 0.00 -35.13
N ILE A 317 -9.66 0.41 -33.88
CA ILE A 317 -9.73 1.82 -33.51
C ILE A 317 -8.53 2.49 -34.17
N ALA A 318 -8.79 3.50 -35.01
CA ALA A 318 -7.76 4.25 -35.69
C ALA A 318 -6.72 4.82 -34.70
N PRO A 319 -5.43 4.87 -35.05
CA PRO A 319 -4.41 5.41 -34.17
C PRO A 319 -4.78 6.84 -33.79
N VAL A 320 -4.97 7.07 -32.47
CA VAL A 320 -5.17 8.41 -31.94
C VAL A 320 -3.91 9.19 -32.25
N LYS A 321 -3.98 10.07 -33.24
CA LYS A 321 -2.94 11.09 -33.46
C LYS A 321 -2.80 11.83 -32.13
N ARG A 322 -1.60 11.85 -31.57
CA ARG A 322 -1.28 12.75 -30.45
C ARG A 322 -1.48 14.15 -30.96
N HIS A 323 -2.70 14.66 -30.80
CA HIS A 323 -2.91 16.09 -30.89
C HIS A 323 -2.14 16.74 -29.75
N PRO A 324 -1.47 17.86 -29.96
CA PRO A 324 -0.99 18.67 -28.84
C PRO A 324 -2.20 18.84 -27.93
N VAL A 325 -2.02 18.52 -26.63
CA VAL A 325 -3.06 18.71 -25.63
C VAL A 325 -3.51 20.17 -25.78
N PRO A 326 -4.76 20.46 -26.20
CA PRO A 326 -5.21 21.83 -26.27
C PRO A 326 -5.03 22.44 -24.89
N ALA A 327 -4.56 23.68 -24.83
CA ALA A 327 -4.58 24.43 -23.58
C ALA A 327 -5.98 24.29 -22.96
N PRO A 328 -6.09 23.98 -21.66
CA PRO A 328 -7.36 23.71 -21.03
C PRO A 328 -8.31 24.87 -21.32
N THR A 329 -9.42 24.54 -21.99
CA THR A 329 -10.44 25.56 -22.34
C THR A 329 -11.11 25.97 -21.04
N PRO A 330 -11.11 27.27 -20.68
CA PRO A 330 -11.80 27.72 -19.48
C PRO A 330 -13.28 27.35 -19.62
N ARG A 331 -13.82 26.69 -18.59
CA ARG A 331 -15.25 26.31 -18.60
C ARG A 331 -16.14 27.53 -18.58
N ARG A 332 -17.20 27.45 -19.34
CA ARG A 332 -18.33 28.38 -19.27
C ARG A 332 -19.34 27.85 -18.25
N GLY A 333 -19.38 28.42 -17.05
CA GLY A 333 -20.37 28.11 -16.02
C GLY A 333 -19.77 28.14 -14.59
N THR A 334 -20.65 28.32 -13.60
CA THR A 334 -20.27 28.22 -12.18
C THR A 334 -19.98 26.76 -11.84
N PRO A 335 -18.86 26.44 -11.23
CA PRO A 335 -18.58 25.08 -10.78
C PRO A 335 -19.59 24.66 -9.70
N ARG A 336 -19.90 23.37 -9.66
CA ARG A 336 -20.75 22.83 -8.60
C ARG A 336 -19.96 22.62 -7.30
N LEU A 337 -18.70 22.22 -7.43
CA LEU A 337 -17.81 21.94 -6.31
C LEU A 337 -16.50 22.70 -6.44
N THR A 338 -16.06 23.34 -5.37
CA THR A 338 -14.68 23.79 -5.20
C THR A 338 -13.92 22.79 -4.34
N ILE A 339 -12.82 22.26 -4.85
CA ILE A 339 -11.86 21.45 -4.06
C ILE A 339 -10.65 22.33 -3.79
N GLY A 340 -10.44 22.68 -2.51
CA GLY A 340 -9.41 23.60 -2.10
C GLY A 340 -8.37 22.94 -1.20
N MET A 341 -7.09 23.22 -1.45
CA MET A 341 -5.95 22.76 -0.68
C MET A 341 -5.07 23.93 -0.24
N ALA A 342 -4.57 23.89 0.99
CA ALA A 342 -3.50 24.77 1.43
C ALA A 342 -2.19 23.98 1.45
N THR A 343 -1.11 24.58 0.93
CA THR A 343 0.21 23.96 0.86
C THR A 343 1.31 24.88 1.37
N TYR A 344 2.40 24.31 1.84
CA TYR A 344 3.62 25.02 2.21
C TYR A 344 4.81 24.24 1.64
N ASP A 345 5.28 24.67 0.46
CA ASP A 345 6.43 24.10 -0.26
C ASP A 345 6.31 22.59 -0.53
N ASP A 346 5.07 22.09 -0.74
CA ASP A 346 4.75 20.68 -0.98
C ASP A 346 4.09 20.50 -2.37
N TYR A 347 4.93 20.48 -3.39
CA TYR A 347 4.46 20.20 -4.76
C TYR A 347 3.92 18.78 -4.91
N ASP A 348 4.61 17.80 -4.34
CA ASP A 348 4.28 16.39 -4.52
C ASP A 348 2.92 16.06 -3.90
N GLY A 349 2.65 16.53 -2.68
CA GLY A 349 1.36 16.36 -2.04
C GLY A 349 0.22 16.93 -2.88
N VAL A 350 0.34 18.18 -3.36
CA VAL A 350 -0.65 18.82 -4.23
C VAL A 350 -0.83 18.04 -5.53
N TYR A 351 0.27 17.73 -6.22
CA TYR A 351 0.23 17.05 -7.52
C TYR A 351 -0.47 15.70 -7.42
N PHE A 352 -0.09 14.88 -6.44
CA PHE A 352 -0.67 13.53 -6.30
C PHE A 352 -2.11 13.55 -5.84
N SER A 353 -2.50 14.46 -4.95
CA SER A 353 -3.90 14.61 -4.55
C SER A 353 -4.78 15.03 -5.72
N LEU A 354 -4.33 15.98 -6.55
CA LEU A 354 -5.03 16.38 -7.76
C LEU A 354 -5.15 15.25 -8.78
N GLN A 355 -4.06 14.48 -9.00
CA GLN A 355 -4.12 13.34 -9.91
C GLN A 355 -4.99 12.22 -9.37
N ALA A 356 -4.98 11.94 -8.07
CA ALA A 356 -5.86 10.96 -7.45
C ALA A 356 -7.34 11.35 -7.60
N LEU A 357 -7.69 12.60 -7.35
CA LEU A 357 -9.05 13.10 -7.58
C LEU A 357 -9.48 12.94 -9.04
N ARG A 358 -8.63 13.30 -9.99
CA ARG A 358 -8.94 13.18 -11.42
C ARG A 358 -9.05 11.75 -11.93
N LEU A 359 -8.29 10.82 -11.34
CA LEU A 359 -8.26 9.41 -11.75
C LEU A 359 -9.39 8.60 -11.10
N TYR A 360 -9.68 8.88 -9.84
CA TYR A 360 -10.60 8.05 -9.04
C TYR A 360 -11.98 8.66 -8.85
N HIS A 361 -12.14 9.95 -9.24
CA HIS A 361 -13.41 10.68 -9.19
C HIS A 361 -13.71 11.36 -10.53
N PRO A 362 -13.65 10.64 -11.67
CA PRO A 362 -13.88 11.24 -12.99
C PRO A 362 -15.26 11.89 -13.10
N GLU A 363 -16.24 11.39 -12.33
CA GLU A 363 -17.61 11.87 -12.30
C GLU A 363 -17.75 13.33 -11.82
N ILE A 364 -16.77 13.83 -11.04
CA ILE A 364 -16.82 15.19 -10.50
C ILE A 364 -15.86 16.17 -11.17
N VAL A 365 -14.85 15.68 -11.90
CA VAL A 365 -13.78 16.52 -12.47
C VAL A 365 -14.37 17.64 -13.33
N ASP A 366 -15.38 17.27 -14.07
CA ASP A 366 -16.02 18.18 -14.99
C ASP A 366 -16.89 19.23 -14.31
N GLU A 367 -17.37 19.04 -13.12
CA GLU A 367 -18.19 19.95 -12.34
C GLU A 367 -17.40 20.71 -11.27
N SER A 368 -16.09 20.45 -11.17
CA SER A 368 -15.26 21.00 -10.09
C SER A 368 -14.26 22.04 -10.57
N GLU A 369 -13.92 22.98 -9.71
CA GLU A 369 -12.67 23.74 -9.76
C GLU A 369 -11.71 23.24 -8.67
N PHE A 370 -10.42 23.39 -8.93
CA PHE A 370 -9.34 23.07 -7.99
C PHE A 370 -8.62 24.36 -7.61
N ILE A 371 -8.56 24.66 -6.31
CA ILE A 371 -7.88 25.84 -5.78
C ILE A 371 -6.72 25.39 -4.91
N VAL A 372 -5.52 25.88 -5.17
CA VAL A 372 -4.35 25.65 -4.34
C VAL A 372 -3.85 26.97 -3.77
N ILE A 373 -3.90 27.09 -2.45
CA ILE A 373 -3.40 28.24 -1.71
C ILE A 373 -1.95 27.92 -1.29
N ASP A 374 -0.99 28.59 -1.91
CA ASP A 374 0.42 28.41 -1.59
C ASP A 374 0.84 29.40 -0.49
N ASN A 375 1.13 28.87 0.68
CA ASN A 375 1.55 29.66 1.84
C ASN A 375 3.07 29.94 1.87
N HIS A 376 3.81 29.50 0.84
CA HIS A 376 5.21 29.84 0.65
C HIS A 376 5.50 30.21 -0.82
N PRO A 377 4.85 31.29 -1.35
CA PRO A 377 4.90 31.60 -2.78
C PRO A 377 6.28 32.06 -3.29
N THR A 378 7.27 32.14 -2.44
CA THR A 378 8.68 32.36 -2.78
C THR A 378 9.54 31.11 -2.57
N GLY A 379 8.92 29.98 -2.21
CA GLY A 379 9.58 28.70 -1.99
C GLY A 379 9.98 27.99 -3.26
N ALA A 380 10.67 26.87 -3.11
CA ALA A 380 11.21 26.08 -4.24
C ALA A 380 10.12 25.49 -5.15
N CYS A 381 8.92 25.26 -4.59
CA CYS A 381 7.81 24.64 -5.31
C CYS A 381 6.87 25.62 -6.01
N ALA A 382 6.96 26.93 -5.75
CA ALA A 382 5.99 27.94 -6.19
C ALA A 382 5.79 27.97 -7.72
N ASP A 383 6.88 28.00 -8.50
CA ASP A 383 6.82 28.02 -9.96
C ASP A 383 6.20 26.71 -10.51
N ALA A 384 6.54 25.58 -9.93
CA ALA A 384 6.00 24.28 -10.33
C ALA A 384 4.51 24.16 -10.02
N LEU A 385 4.07 24.62 -8.84
CA LEU A 385 2.66 24.68 -8.45
C LEU A 385 1.87 25.58 -9.39
N LYS A 386 2.39 26.76 -9.71
CA LYS A 386 1.77 27.68 -10.66
C LYS A 386 1.70 27.11 -12.08
N ALA A 387 2.70 26.38 -12.52
CA ALA A 387 2.75 25.76 -13.83
C ALA A 387 1.63 24.71 -14.05
N LEU A 388 1.05 24.16 -12.98
CA LEU A 388 -0.09 23.23 -13.07
C LEU A 388 -1.34 23.88 -13.71
N GLU A 389 -1.47 25.20 -13.70
CA GLU A 389 -2.55 25.93 -14.41
C GLU A 389 -2.57 25.63 -15.91
N HIS A 390 -1.42 25.31 -16.50
CA HIS A 390 -1.33 24.95 -17.91
C HIS A 390 -1.68 23.49 -18.22
N HIS A 391 -1.75 22.65 -17.19
CA HIS A 391 -1.87 21.20 -17.35
C HIS A 391 -3.15 20.61 -16.74
N ILE A 392 -3.75 21.31 -15.79
CA ILE A 392 -4.95 20.83 -15.08
C ILE A 392 -6.11 21.76 -15.37
N PRO A 393 -7.18 21.28 -16.02
CA PRO A 393 -8.38 22.07 -16.26
C PRO A 393 -8.99 22.57 -14.95
N ASN A 394 -9.50 23.79 -14.93
CA ASN A 394 -10.17 24.41 -13.79
C ASN A 394 -9.29 24.52 -12.52
N TYR A 395 -7.96 24.48 -12.66
CA TYR A 395 -7.03 24.69 -11.58
C TYR A 395 -6.68 26.17 -11.44
N ARG A 396 -6.59 26.66 -10.20
CA ARG A 396 -6.18 28.04 -9.86
C ARG A 396 -5.11 27.98 -8.77
N TYR A 397 -3.97 28.61 -9.04
CA TYR A 397 -2.91 28.85 -8.07
C TYR A 397 -3.09 30.21 -7.40
N ILE A 398 -3.08 30.25 -6.08
CA ILE A 398 -3.27 31.46 -5.28
C ILE A 398 -2.12 31.61 -4.31
N PRO A 399 -1.23 32.59 -4.48
CA PRO A 399 -0.19 32.89 -3.53
C PRO A 399 -0.76 33.54 -2.27
N GLU A 400 -0.34 33.09 -1.07
CA GLU A 400 -0.78 33.63 0.22
C GLU A 400 0.42 33.76 1.16
N SER A 401 0.81 34.96 1.51
CA SER A 401 1.94 35.25 2.39
C SER A 401 1.54 35.99 3.68
N THR A 402 0.26 36.36 3.80
CA THR A 402 -0.23 37.18 4.91
C THR A 402 -0.80 36.35 6.05
N ARG A 403 -1.18 35.11 5.79
CA ARG A 403 -1.75 34.20 6.77
C ARG A 403 -0.75 33.08 7.08
N SER A 404 -0.89 32.45 8.25
CA SER A 404 -0.08 31.32 8.65
C SER A 404 -0.91 30.25 9.35
N GLY A 405 -0.38 29.01 9.39
CA GLY A 405 -1.03 27.88 10.02
C GLY A 405 -2.39 27.56 9.39
N THR A 406 -3.34 27.10 10.19
CA THR A 406 -4.67 26.69 9.72
C THR A 406 -5.52 27.83 9.15
N ALA A 407 -5.20 29.10 9.47
CA ALA A 407 -5.88 30.27 8.96
C ALA A 407 -5.78 30.41 7.42
N VAL A 408 -4.77 29.81 6.80
CA VAL A 408 -4.59 29.77 5.34
C VAL A 408 -5.76 29.08 4.66
N LYS A 409 -6.37 28.07 5.27
CA LYS A 409 -7.53 27.35 4.74
C LYS A 409 -8.76 28.25 4.58
N GLY A 410 -8.87 29.30 5.37
CA GLY A 410 -9.93 30.31 5.21
C GLY A 410 -9.93 30.95 3.82
N ARG A 411 -8.74 31.06 3.19
CA ARG A 411 -8.61 31.62 1.84
C ARG A 411 -9.32 30.76 0.79
N VAL A 412 -9.41 29.44 0.99
CA VAL A 412 -10.15 28.55 0.10
C VAL A 412 -11.61 28.99 -0.01
N PHE A 413 -12.26 29.29 1.11
CA PHE A 413 -13.68 29.71 1.15
C PHE A 413 -13.90 31.09 0.56
N GLU A 414 -12.93 31.97 0.66
CA GLU A 414 -12.99 33.32 0.05
C GLU A 414 -12.89 33.26 -1.46
N GLU A 415 -12.13 32.32 -1.99
CA GLU A 415 -11.86 32.15 -3.41
C GLU A 415 -12.79 31.16 -4.11
N ALA A 416 -13.51 30.34 -3.35
CA ALA A 416 -14.40 29.32 -3.87
C ALA A 416 -15.53 29.91 -4.71
N ALA A 417 -15.74 29.39 -5.91
CA ALA A 417 -16.84 29.73 -6.79
C ALA A 417 -17.93 28.64 -6.86
N GLY A 418 -17.66 27.46 -6.32
CA GLY A 418 -18.60 26.34 -6.30
C GLY A 418 -19.73 26.50 -5.30
N GLU A 419 -20.84 25.83 -5.55
CA GLU A 419 -21.98 25.73 -4.61
C GLU A 419 -21.57 25.02 -3.32
N PHE A 420 -20.67 24.04 -3.44
CA PHE A 420 -20.10 23.28 -2.32
C PHE A 420 -18.59 23.47 -2.29
N VAL A 421 -18.03 23.39 -1.08
CA VAL A 421 -16.58 23.47 -0.88
C VAL A 421 -16.11 22.22 -0.14
N LEU A 422 -15.14 21.52 -0.71
CA LEU A 422 -14.35 20.48 -0.08
C LEU A 422 -12.95 21.05 0.21
N CYS A 423 -12.66 21.34 1.46
CA CYS A 423 -11.34 21.78 1.89
C CYS A 423 -10.57 20.57 2.42
N MET A 424 -9.36 20.34 1.91
CA MET A 424 -8.55 19.19 2.29
C MET A 424 -7.07 19.54 2.38
N ASP A 425 -6.32 18.75 3.15
CA ASP A 425 -4.86 18.82 3.12
C ASP A 425 -4.33 18.25 1.80
N CYS A 426 -3.20 18.78 1.35
CA CYS A 426 -2.62 18.42 0.06
C CYS A 426 -2.05 16.99 0.00
N HIS A 427 -2.04 16.26 1.11
CA HIS A 427 -1.58 14.86 1.21
C HIS A 427 -2.71 13.89 1.63
N VAL A 428 -3.97 14.29 1.48
CA VAL A 428 -5.13 13.44 1.77
C VAL A 428 -5.67 12.83 0.49
N PHE A 429 -5.85 11.50 0.49
CA PHE A 429 -6.48 10.77 -0.61
C PHE A 429 -7.93 10.42 -0.27
N VAL A 430 -8.82 10.68 -1.21
CA VAL A 430 -10.24 10.42 -1.05
C VAL A 430 -10.60 9.11 -1.75
N VAL A 431 -11.29 8.20 -1.05
CA VAL A 431 -11.68 6.91 -1.64
C VAL A 431 -12.71 7.09 -2.78
N PRO A 432 -12.68 6.23 -3.83
CA PRO A 432 -13.62 6.31 -4.94
C PRO A 432 -15.08 6.33 -4.48
N GLY A 433 -15.88 7.24 -5.04
CA GLY A 433 -17.30 7.39 -4.70
C GLY A 433 -17.61 8.30 -3.51
N ALA A 434 -16.62 8.64 -2.65
CA ALA A 434 -16.87 9.44 -1.46
C ALA A 434 -17.32 10.86 -1.80
N VAL A 435 -16.72 11.50 -2.81
CA VAL A 435 -17.13 12.86 -3.24
C VAL A 435 -18.54 12.85 -3.83
N ALA A 436 -18.88 11.84 -4.63
CA ALA A 436 -20.22 11.69 -5.17
C ALA A 436 -21.27 11.50 -4.04
N ARG A 437 -20.93 10.75 -3.00
CA ARG A 437 -21.78 10.58 -1.81
C ARG A 437 -21.98 11.89 -1.06
N LEU A 438 -20.91 12.65 -0.88
CA LEU A 438 -20.93 13.97 -0.26
C LEU A 438 -21.89 14.93 -1.01
N LEU A 439 -21.75 15.01 -2.33
CA LEU A 439 -22.62 15.85 -3.16
C LEU A 439 -24.07 15.39 -3.15
N ARG A 440 -24.32 14.09 -3.07
CA ARG A 440 -25.66 13.52 -2.91
C ARG A 440 -26.29 13.97 -1.59
N TYR A 441 -25.57 13.86 -0.48
CA TYR A 441 -26.04 14.32 0.83
C TYR A 441 -26.49 15.79 0.78
N PHE A 442 -25.68 16.70 0.23
CA PHE A 442 -26.05 18.11 0.10
C PHE A 442 -27.23 18.35 -0.84
N SER A 443 -27.40 17.52 -1.86
CA SER A 443 -28.55 17.61 -2.78
C SER A 443 -29.85 17.14 -2.12
N GLU A 444 -29.77 16.11 -1.29
CA GLU A 444 -30.92 15.57 -0.53
C GLU A 444 -31.27 16.46 0.68
N ASN A 445 -30.32 17.27 1.16
CA ASN A 445 -30.49 18.17 2.29
C ASN A 445 -30.20 19.64 1.89
N PRO A 446 -31.00 20.26 1.03
CA PRO A 446 -30.68 21.54 0.42
C PRO A 446 -30.59 22.72 1.39
N ALA A 447 -31.19 22.63 2.57
CA ALA A 447 -31.14 23.68 3.60
C ALA A 447 -30.16 23.38 4.74
N THR A 448 -29.37 22.31 4.64
CA THR A 448 -28.46 21.94 5.73
C THR A 448 -27.32 22.95 5.89
N PRO A 449 -27.04 23.41 7.12
CA PRO A 449 -25.86 24.17 7.45
C PRO A 449 -24.65 23.29 7.81
N ASP A 450 -24.77 21.97 7.64
CA ASP A 450 -23.83 21.01 8.18
C ASP A 450 -22.44 21.19 7.60
N LEU A 451 -21.47 21.01 8.47
CA LEU A 451 -20.06 20.86 8.13
C LEU A 451 -19.74 19.36 8.21
N LEU A 452 -19.42 18.75 7.10
CA LEU A 452 -19.21 17.31 7.00
C LEU A 452 -17.73 16.96 6.99
N GLN A 453 -17.36 15.93 7.73
CA GLN A 453 -16.05 15.30 7.70
C GLN A 453 -16.24 13.81 7.39
N GLY A 454 -15.37 13.26 6.56
CA GLY A 454 -15.28 11.82 6.39
C GLY A 454 -14.35 11.19 7.43
N PRO A 455 -14.47 9.87 7.67
CA PRO A 455 -13.49 9.16 8.47
C PRO A 455 -12.12 9.24 7.80
N LEU A 456 -11.09 9.51 8.60
CA LEU A 456 -9.70 9.52 8.16
C LEU A 456 -9.05 8.18 8.51
N LEU A 457 -8.46 7.53 7.53
CA LEU A 457 -7.62 6.36 7.74
C LEU A 457 -6.19 6.80 8.03
N GLY A 458 -5.60 6.28 9.07
CA GLY A 458 -4.18 6.47 9.35
C GLY A 458 -3.31 5.82 8.27
N ASP A 459 -2.02 6.14 8.25
CA ASP A 459 -1.04 5.62 7.28
C ASP A 459 -0.93 4.09 7.28
N ASN A 460 -1.30 3.46 8.40
CA ASN A 460 -1.37 2.00 8.53
C ASN A 460 -2.60 1.38 7.85
N LEU A 461 -3.52 2.19 7.30
CA LEU A 461 -4.80 1.80 6.68
C LEU A 461 -5.72 0.96 7.59
N LYS A 462 -5.47 0.94 8.90
CA LYS A 462 -6.24 0.15 9.89
C LYS A 462 -6.88 1.04 10.94
N SER A 463 -6.16 2.05 11.42
CA SER A 463 -6.71 3.01 12.38
C SER A 463 -7.64 3.99 11.68
N VAL A 464 -8.84 4.09 12.17
CA VAL A 464 -9.84 5.05 11.71
C VAL A 464 -9.97 6.14 12.74
N SER A 465 -9.98 7.38 12.30
CA SER A 465 -10.24 8.54 13.14
C SER A 465 -11.41 9.31 12.58
N THR A 466 -12.44 9.56 13.38
CA THR A 466 -13.66 10.23 12.93
C THR A 466 -13.82 11.64 13.48
N HIS A 467 -13.20 11.94 14.62
CA HIS A 467 -13.35 13.22 15.29
C HIS A 467 -12.26 13.42 16.35
N PHE A 468 -12.20 14.60 16.93
CA PHE A 468 -11.45 14.84 18.15
C PHE A 468 -12.35 14.76 19.38
N ARG A 469 -11.90 14.02 20.40
CA ARG A 469 -12.43 14.12 21.75
C ARG A 469 -11.89 15.38 22.42
N PRO A 470 -12.72 16.15 23.18
CA PRO A 470 -12.32 17.40 23.83
C PRO A 470 -11.44 17.13 25.07
N GLU A 471 -10.20 16.79 24.85
CA GLU A 471 -9.22 16.41 25.86
C GLU A 471 -7.85 17.03 25.54
N TRP A 472 -7.11 17.44 26.58
CA TRP A 472 -5.74 17.91 26.42
C TRP A 472 -4.76 16.74 26.38
N SER A 473 -3.92 16.67 25.36
CA SER A 473 -2.85 15.69 25.24
C SER A 473 -1.66 16.28 24.46
N GLY A 474 -0.44 16.08 24.98
CA GLY A 474 0.78 16.54 24.31
C GLY A 474 0.86 18.05 24.03
N GLY A 475 0.17 18.87 24.83
CA GLY A 475 0.13 20.33 24.62
C GLY A 475 -0.90 20.79 23.58
N MET A 476 -1.71 19.89 23.03
CA MET A 476 -2.81 20.19 22.11
C MET A 476 -4.16 19.86 22.75
N PHE A 477 -5.18 20.66 22.43
CA PHE A 477 -6.57 20.35 22.76
C PHE A 477 -7.20 19.55 21.61
N GLY A 478 -7.65 18.36 21.90
CA GLY A 478 -8.21 17.41 20.96
C GLY A 478 -7.33 16.17 20.79
N VAL A 479 -7.90 15.03 21.09
CA VAL A 479 -7.29 13.71 20.88
C VAL A 479 -8.11 12.98 19.82
N TRP A 480 -7.45 12.45 18.80
CA TRP A 480 -8.13 11.65 17.78
C TRP A 480 -8.86 10.47 18.42
N ASP A 481 -10.10 10.31 18.01
CA ASP A 481 -10.99 9.24 18.46
C ASP A 481 -11.79 8.68 17.29
N ASP A 482 -12.35 7.48 17.46
CA ASP A 482 -13.17 6.84 16.44
C ASP A 482 -14.61 6.59 16.96
N ASN A 483 -15.53 6.53 16.03
CA ASN A 483 -16.89 6.06 16.27
C ASN A 483 -17.13 4.83 15.41
N GLY A 484 -17.49 3.73 16.05
CA GLY A 484 -17.72 2.44 15.39
C GLY A 484 -18.76 2.48 14.25
N LEU A 485 -19.67 3.48 14.24
CA LEU A 485 -20.60 3.68 13.12
C LEU A 485 -19.88 3.98 11.79
N ALA A 486 -18.68 4.54 11.84
CA ALA A 486 -17.89 4.83 10.63
C ALA A 486 -17.30 3.58 9.95
N ALA A 487 -17.39 2.41 10.59
CA ALA A 487 -16.99 1.14 9.98
C ALA A 487 -17.98 0.69 8.89
N ASP A 488 -19.24 1.16 8.96
CA ASP A 488 -20.25 0.89 7.94
C ASP A 488 -20.23 2.03 6.90
N PRO A 489 -19.82 1.77 5.65
CA PRO A 489 -19.79 2.78 4.60
C PRO A 489 -21.18 3.32 4.24
N ASP A 490 -22.26 2.60 4.60
CA ASP A 490 -23.64 3.00 4.32
C ASP A 490 -24.33 3.64 5.52
N ALA A 491 -23.67 3.74 6.68
CA ALA A 491 -24.21 4.40 7.84
C ALA A 491 -24.59 5.88 7.55
N PRO A 492 -25.69 6.38 8.10
CA PRO A 492 -26.04 7.79 7.99
C PRO A 492 -25.00 8.67 8.71
N PRO A 493 -24.84 9.93 8.33
CA PRO A 493 -24.02 10.87 9.07
C PRO A 493 -24.45 10.97 10.55
N PHE A 494 -23.46 11.16 11.42
CA PHE A 494 -23.68 11.33 12.86
C PHE A 494 -22.94 12.58 13.36
N GLU A 495 -23.42 13.14 14.48
CA GLU A 495 -22.80 14.32 15.09
C GLU A 495 -21.45 13.96 15.74
N ILE A 496 -20.46 14.84 15.60
CA ILE A 496 -19.15 14.73 16.21
C ILE A 496 -18.84 15.96 17.08
N SER A 497 -18.06 15.76 18.13
CA SER A 497 -17.78 16.80 19.13
C SER A 497 -16.84 17.89 18.60
N ILE A 498 -15.78 17.52 17.91
CA ILE A 498 -14.78 18.44 17.33
C ILE A 498 -14.32 17.85 16.01
N GLN A 499 -14.33 18.70 14.99
CA GLN A 499 -13.89 18.34 13.66
C GLN A 499 -12.38 18.50 13.48
N GLY A 500 -11.77 17.58 12.73
CA GLY A 500 -10.42 17.73 12.21
C GLY A 500 -10.38 18.64 10.98
N MET A 501 -9.29 19.36 10.78
CA MET A 501 -9.13 20.28 9.66
C MET A 501 -8.54 19.62 8.40
N GLY A 502 -8.24 18.31 8.43
CA GLY A 502 -7.57 17.61 7.33
C GLY A 502 -8.45 17.39 6.10
N LEU A 503 -9.75 17.19 6.31
CA LEU A 503 -10.74 17.00 5.23
C LEU A 503 -12.13 17.37 5.75
N PHE A 504 -12.76 18.37 5.15
CA PHE A 504 -14.12 18.74 5.49
C PHE A 504 -14.84 19.46 4.33
N ALA A 505 -16.14 19.37 4.30
CA ALA A 505 -16.96 19.97 3.27
C ALA A 505 -18.19 20.68 3.84
N CYS A 506 -18.60 21.72 3.15
CA CYS A 506 -19.83 22.44 3.46
C CYS A 506 -20.45 23.04 2.20
N ARG A 507 -21.67 23.55 2.34
CA ARG A 507 -22.26 24.44 1.35
C ARG A 507 -21.57 25.80 1.40
N GLN A 508 -21.31 26.40 0.26
CA GLN A 508 -20.85 27.78 0.18
C GLN A 508 -22.01 28.70 0.58
N ILE A 509 -22.12 28.98 1.84
CA ILE A 509 -23.02 29.99 2.37
C ILE A 509 -22.30 31.32 2.24
N GLY A 510 -22.48 32.05 1.18
CA GLY A 510 -21.94 33.36 0.86
C GLY A 510 -21.07 34.01 1.97
N ARG A 511 -20.18 34.91 1.64
CA ARG A 511 -19.23 35.50 2.61
C ARG A 511 -19.91 35.82 3.94
N ALA A 512 -19.78 34.92 4.92
CA ALA A 512 -20.10 35.26 6.27
C ALA A 512 -19.13 36.38 6.67
N HIS A 513 -19.64 37.57 6.88
CA HIS A 513 -18.89 38.63 7.53
C HIS A 513 -18.66 38.19 8.98
N VAL A 514 -17.47 37.70 9.28
CA VAL A 514 -16.98 37.56 10.64
C VAL A 514 -16.35 38.89 11.04
#